data_17af5a33195f1ae998c6e718ce1c3827
#
_entry.id   17af5a33195f1ae998c6e718ce1c3827
#
_cell.length_a   1.000
_cell.length_b   1.000
_cell.length_c   1.000
_cell.angle_alpha   90.00
_cell.angle_beta   90.00
_cell.angle_gamma   90.00
#
_symmetry.space_group_name_H-M   'P 1'
#
loop_
_entity.id
_entity.type
_entity.pdbx_description
1 polymer ?
#
loop_
_entity_poly.entity_id
_entity_poly.type
_entity_poly.pdbx_seq_one_letter_code
_entity_poly.pdbx_strand_id
1 'polypeptide(L)'
;MDGDSPDIEEVFNLAEKFGAGVMVDEAHGTGLTGENNLGQAQQFINHPNCVAIIYPLGKSAGLSGAFVVGSKMLKQYLINFSRSFIYTTGPSKQLVIQLR
;
A
#
# COMPACT_ATOMS: atom_id res chain seq x y z
N MET A 1 -18.51 -2.75 -5.30
CA MET A 1 -18.17 -1.84 -4.18
C MET A 1 -19.20 -1.98 -3.07
N ASP A 2 -19.43 -3.21 -2.67
CA ASP A 2 -20.49 -3.58 -1.74
C ASP A 2 -20.00 -3.69 -0.30
N GLY A 3 -18.72 -3.31 -0.07
CA GLY A 3 -18.06 -3.39 1.24
C GLY A 3 -17.43 -4.76 1.51
N ASP A 4 -17.45 -5.66 0.55
CA ASP A 4 -16.86 -6.97 0.69
C ASP A 4 -15.33 -6.88 0.70
N SER A 5 -14.72 -7.76 1.47
CA SER A 5 -13.27 -7.94 1.51
C SER A 5 -12.92 -9.41 1.33
N PRO A 6 -11.83 -9.72 0.62
CA PRO A 6 -11.30 -11.08 0.61
C PRO A 6 -10.79 -11.45 2.01
N ASP A 7 -10.71 -12.74 2.28
CA ASP A 7 -9.95 -13.23 3.42
C ASP A 7 -8.45 -13.04 3.13
N ILE A 8 -7.89 -11.98 3.70
CA ILE A 8 -6.49 -11.60 3.47
C ILE A 8 -5.52 -12.67 4.00
N GLU A 9 -5.86 -13.33 5.11
CA GLU A 9 -5.05 -14.41 5.66
C GLU A 9 -4.99 -15.61 4.70
N GLU A 10 -6.13 -15.99 4.12
CA GLU A 10 -6.16 -17.06 3.11
C GLU A 10 -5.34 -16.69 1.86
N VAL A 11 -5.39 -15.44 1.41
CA VAL A 11 -4.55 -14.96 0.29
C VAL A 11 -3.06 -15.13 0.58
N PHE A 12 -2.60 -14.77 1.78
CA PHE A 12 -1.20 -14.93 2.16
C PHE A 12 -0.80 -16.40 2.32
N ASN A 13 -1.67 -17.25 2.87
CA ASN A 13 -1.46 -18.69 2.97
C ASN A 13 -1.32 -19.34 1.57
N LEU A 14 -2.15 -18.94 0.63
CA LEU A 14 -2.04 -19.40 -0.77
C LEU A 14 -0.74 -18.90 -1.42
N ALA A 15 -0.38 -17.64 -1.20
CA ALA A 15 0.85 -17.07 -1.71
C ALA A 15 2.08 -17.83 -1.21
N GLU A 16 2.11 -18.18 0.06
CA GLU A 16 3.19 -19.00 0.62
C GLU A 16 3.24 -20.38 -0.02
N LYS A 17 2.10 -21.05 -0.14
CA LYS A 17 2.00 -22.38 -0.76
C LYS A 17 2.51 -22.40 -2.20
N PHE A 18 2.29 -21.35 -2.96
CA PHE A 18 2.67 -21.27 -4.37
C PHE A 18 3.95 -20.46 -4.62
N GLY A 19 4.63 -19.98 -3.59
CA GLY A 19 5.83 -19.14 -3.74
C GLY A 19 5.56 -17.81 -4.44
N ALA A 20 4.36 -17.24 -4.27
CA ALA A 20 3.94 -16.01 -4.91
C ALA A 20 4.14 -14.79 -4.01
N GLY A 21 4.41 -13.62 -4.60
CA GLY A 21 4.38 -12.35 -3.89
C GLY A 21 2.97 -11.75 -3.89
N VAL A 22 2.60 -11.08 -2.80
CA VAL A 22 1.32 -10.40 -2.64
C VAL A 22 1.54 -8.90 -2.64
N MET A 23 0.76 -8.20 -3.44
CA MET A 23 0.67 -6.74 -3.43
C MET A 23 -0.79 -6.36 -3.16
N VAL A 24 -1.03 -5.56 -2.12
CA VAL A 24 -2.38 -5.18 -1.70
C VAL A 24 -2.60 -3.70 -1.93
N ASP A 25 -3.69 -3.34 -2.59
CA ASP A 25 -4.15 -1.96 -2.71
C ASP A 25 -5.25 -1.71 -1.66
N GLU A 26 -4.95 -0.83 -0.70
CA GLU A 26 -5.85 -0.46 0.40
C GLU A 26 -6.62 0.85 0.12
N ALA A 27 -6.86 1.17 -1.15
CA ALA A 27 -7.60 2.38 -1.51
C ALA A 27 -9.01 2.46 -0.88
N HIS A 28 -9.63 1.34 -0.60
CA HIS A 28 -10.95 1.23 0.04
C HIS A 28 -10.88 0.85 1.53
N GLY A 29 -9.72 0.40 2.01
CA GLY A 29 -9.50 0.05 3.42
C GLY A 29 -8.95 1.20 4.26
N THR A 30 -8.12 2.04 3.64
CA THR A 30 -7.46 3.17 4.32
C THR A 30 -8.47 4.15 4.92
N GLY A 31 -8.35 4.42 6.20
CA GLY A 31 -9.25 5.30 6.95
C GLY A 31 -10.53 4.62 7.44
N LEU A 32 -10.77 3.35 7.10
CA LEU A 32 -12.03 2.66 7.36
C LEU A 32 -11.88 1.34 8.10
N THR A 33 -10.89 0.53 7.75
CA THR A 33 -10.75 -0.85 8.23
C THR A 33 -9.37 -1.13 8.80
N GLY A 34 -9.23 -2.28 9.46
CA GLY A 34 -7.97 -2.75 10.01
C GLY A 34 -7.56 -2.00 11.28
N GLU A 35 -6.45 -2.41 11.87
CA GLU A 35 -5.88 -1.76 13.04
C GLU A 35 -5.41 -0.35 12.68
N ASN A 36 -5.70 0.62 13.53
CA ASN A 36 -5.42 2.04 13.31
C ASN A 36 -6.00 2.61 12.00
N ASN A 37 -7.02 1.97 11.43
CA ASN A 37 -7.63 2.34 10.14
C ASN A 37 -6.65 2.34 8.96
N LEU A 38 -5.64 1.48 9.01
CA LEU A 38 -4.62 1.36 7.96
C LEU A 38 -4.91 0.22 6.96
N GLY A 39 -6.16 -0.24 6.89
CA GLY A 39 -6.54 -1.34 6.02
C GLY A 39 -6.29 -2.71 6.64
N GLN A 40 -6.78 -3.75 5.99
CA GLN A 40 -6.69 -5.12 6.50
C GLN A 40 -5.31 -5.76 6.29
N ALA A 41 -4.58 -5.32 5.27
CA ALA A 41 -3.28 -5.88 4.93
C ALA A 41 -2.15 -5.42 5.86
N GLN A 42 -2.34 -4.40 6.68
CA GLN A 42 -1.29 -3.84 7.54
C GLN A 42 -0.65 -4.90 8.44
N GLN A 43 -1.42 -5.81 9.00
CA GLN A 43 -0.93 -6.89 9.86
C GLN A 43 0.07 -7.83 9.15
N PHE A 44 0.03 -7.88 7.82
CA PHE A 44 0.90 -8.73 6.99
C PHE A 44 2.12 -7.99 6.42
N ILE A 45 2.39 -6.74 6.81
CA ILE A 45 3.51 -5.96 6.26
C ILE A 45 4.88 -6.64 6.41
N ASN A 46 5.04 -7.42 7.45
CA ASN A 46 6.28 -8.18 7.71
C ASN A 46 6.21 -9.64 7.21
N HIS A 47 5.13 -10.04 6.55
CA HIS A 47 5.02 -11.37 5.98
C HIS A 47 6.02 -11.55 4.82
N PRO A 48 6.74 -12.69 4.73
CA PRO A 48 7.76 -12.90 3.69
C PRO A 48 7.25 -12.71 2.26
N ASN A 49 5.99 -13.06 2.03
CA ASN A 49 5.34 -12.92 0.72
C ASN A 49 4.71 -11.55 0.49
N CYS A 50 4.72 -10.63 1.47
CA CYS A 50 4.23 -9.28 1.28
C CYS A 50 5.27 -8.43 0.52
N VAL A 51 4.98 -8.15 -0.74
CA VAL A 51 5.83 -7.30 -1.59
C VAL A 51 5.60 -5.84 -1.29
N ALA A 52 4.34 -5.41 -1.27
CA ALA A 52 3.96 -4.03 -1.02
C ALA A 52 2.52 -3.91 -0.53
N ILE A 53 2.25 -2.86 0.25
CA ILE A 53 0.91 -2.35 0.50
C ILE A 53 0.84 -0.93 -0.06
N ILE A 54 -0.21 -0.64 -0.82
CA ILE A 54 -0.40 0.64 -1.49
C ILE A 54 -1.55 1.37 -0.79
N TYR A 55 -1.30 2.61 -0.39
CA TYR A 55 -2.26 3.48 0.28
C TYR A 55 -2.54 4.72 -0.55
N PRO A 56 -3.48 4.68 -1.49
CA PRO A 56 -3.88 5.87 -2.24
C PRO A 56 -4.58 6.88 -1.35
N LEU A 57 -4.21 8.14 -1.48
CA LEU A 57 -4.69 9.22 -0.63
C LEU A 57 -5.93 9.93 -1.19
N GLY A 58 -6.32 9.61 -2.41
CA GLY A 58 -7.39 10.31 -3.13
C GLY A 58 -8.81 10.03 -2.65
N LYS A 59 -9.00 9.07 -1.73
CA LYS A 59 -10.33 8.70 -1.21
C LYS A 59 -10.51 9.24 0.21
N SER A 60 -10.35 8.43 1.22
CA SER A 60 -10.61 8.80 2.63
C SER A 60 -9.78 9.99 3.12
N ALA A 61 -8.52 10.09 2.70
CA ALA A 61 -7.66 11.21 3.08
C ALA A 61 -7.94 12.51 2.31
N GLY A 62 -8.64 12.46 1.18
CA GLY A 62 -8.96 13.64 0.37
C GLY A 62 -7.75 14.37 -0.22
N LEU A 63 -6.63 13.67 -0.37
CA LEU A 63 -5.35 14.23 -0.82
C LEU A 63 -4.91 13.55 -2.11
N SER A 64 -3.99 14.16 -2.85
CA SER A 64 -3.40 13.53 -4.02
C SER A 64 -2.17 12.67 -3.65
N GLY A 65 -1.89 11.65 -4.49
CA GLY A 65 -0.73 10.78 -4.30
C GLY A 65 -1.06 9.45 -3.63
N ALA A 66 -0.01 8.72 -3.28
CA ALA A 66 -0.11 7.44 -2.60
C ALA A 66 1.17 7.16 -1.79
N PHE A 67 1.05 6.35 -0.76
CA PHE A 67 2.19 5.69 -0.14
C PHE A 67 2.32 4.28 -0.67
N VAL A 68 3.56 3.85 -0.91
CA VAL A 68 3.91 2.46 -1.16
C VAL A 68 4.79 2.00 -0.01
N VAL A 69 4.29 1.07 0.77
CA VAL A 69 5.00 0.52 1.94
C VAL A 69 5.52 -0.87 1.59
N GLY A 70 6.77 -1.14 1.91
CA GLY A 70 7.42 -2.42 1.62
C GLY A 70 8.88 -2.43 2.07
N SER A 71 9.65 -3.41 1.59
CA SER A 71 11.04 -3.59 1.97
C SER A 71 11.94 -2.43 1.52
N LYS A 72 13.11 -2.29 2.18
CA LYS A 72 14.16 -1.34 1.74
C LYS A 72 14.60 -1.61 0.28
N MET A 73 14.64 -2.88 -0.11
CA MET A 73 15.01 -3.27 -1.47
C MET A 73 13.95 -2.81 -2.48
N LEU A 74 12.66 -2.98 -2.18
CA LEU A 74 11.58 -2.45 -3.02
C LEU A 74 11.71 -0.93 -3.17
N LYS A 75 11.92 -0.21 -2.06
CA LYS A 75 12.12 1.25 -2.09
C LYS A 75 13.25 1.65 -3.04
N GLN A 76 14.41 1.01 -2.93
CA GLN A 76 15.54 1.29 -3.82
C GLN A 76 15.24 0.95 -5.27
N TYR A 77 14.54 -0.17 -5.51
CA TYR A 77 14.11 -0.55 -6.85
C TYR A 77 13.18 0.52 -7.46
N LEU A 78 12.18 0.96 -6.73
CA LEU A 78 11.24 1.98 -7.22
C LEU A 78 11.93 3.32 -7.50
N ILE A 79 12.87 3.75 -6.66
CA ILE A 79 13.64 4.99 -6.89
C ILE A 79 14.44 4.92 -8.18
N ASN A 80 14.97 3.75 -8.56
CA ASN A 80 15.83 3.61 -9.72
C ASN A 80 15.10 3.21 -11.00
N PHE A 81 13.93 2.56 -10.90
CA PHE A 81 13.28 1.93 -12.05
C PHE A 81 11.82 2.33 -12.25
N SER A 82 11.15 2.92 -11.26
CA SER A 82 9.77 3.35 -11.42
C SER A 82 9.70 4.65 -12.23
N ARG A 83 9.37 4.53 -13.50
CA ARG A 83 9.30 5.69 -14.41
C ARG A 83 8.30 6.74 -13.96
N SER A 84 7.14 6.33 -13.48
CA SER A 84 6.11 7.23 -12.97
C SER A 84 6.53 7.96 -11.68
N PHE A 85 7.49 7.43 -10.93
CA PHE A 85 8.08 8.10 -9.77
C PHE A 85 9.23 9.02 -10.19
N ILE A 86 10.14 8.55 -11.06
CA ILE A 86 11.35 9.26 -11.46
C ILE A 86 11.01 10.53 -12.25
N TYR A 87 10.05 10.44 -13.18
CA TYR A 87 9.70 11.52 -14.12
C TYR A 87 8.46 12.32 -13.69
N THR A 88 8.14 12.35 -12.42
CA THR A 88 7.05 13.16 -11.88
C THR A 88 7.57 14.30 -11.03
N THR A 89 6.81 15.39 -10.98
CA THR A 89 7.08 16.47 -10.03
C THR A 89 6.75 16.01 -8.61
N GLY A 90 7.63 16.31 -7.66
CA GLY A 90 7.41 15.98 -6.26
C GLY A 90 6.15 16.65 -5.68
N PRO A 91 5.62 16.12 -4.57
CA PRO A 91 4.45 16.69 -3.92
C PRO A 91 4.72 18.11 -3.42
N SER A 92 3.67 18.95 -3.40
CA SER A 92 3.77 20.29 -2.89
C SER A 92 4.06 20.30 -1.37
N LYS A 93 4.67 21.39 -0.88
CA LYS A 93 4.90 21.57 0.57
C LYS A 93 3.60 21.52 1.37
N GLN A 94 2.51 22.06 0.81
CA GLN A 94 1.19 22.04 1.45
C GLN A 94 0.68 20.61 1.64
N LEU A 95 0.80 19.77 0.61
CA LEU A 95 0.43 18.37 0.70
C LEU A 95 1.23 17.64 1.80
N VAL A 96 2.54 17.87 1.86
CA VAL A 96 3.40 17.24 2.88
C VAL A 96 3.02 17.69 4.30
N ILE A 97 2.59 18.95 4.47
CA ILE A 97 2.14 19.47 5.78
C ILE A 97 0.80 18.82 6.18
N GLN A 98 -0.10 18.61 5.24
CA GLN A 98 -1.40 17.96 5.51
C GLN A 98 -1.29 16.47 5.86
N LEU A 99 -0.17 15.83 5.53
CA LEU A 99 0.11 14.42 5.84
C LEU A 99 0.77 14.21 7.22
N ARG A 100 0.94 15.26 8.01
CA ARG A 100 1.47 15.20 9.39
C ARG A 100 0.35 15.17 10.42
#